data_e2d9963edc6b7df111447a3556324d14
#
_entry.id   e2d9963edc6b7df111447a3556324d14
#
_cell.length_a   1.000
_cell.length_b   1.000
_cell.length_c   1.000
_cell.angle_alpha   90.00
_cell.angle_beta   90.00
_cell.angle_gamma   90.00
#
_symmetry.space_group_name_H-M   'P 1'
#
loop_
_entity.id
_entity.type
_entity.pdbx_description
1 polymer ?
#
loop_
_entity_poly.entity_id
_entity_poly.type
_entity_poly.pdbx_seq_one_letter_code
_entity_poly.pdbx_strand_id
1 'polypeptide(L)'
;MKKNESLVFNPPPGWPVPPKGWSPSSGWTPDPAWPEPPPGWVLWIPRNEMADIGNQGQPAITTEETTGHPVSKNADQRINFLEAENATLKARLNLTHRVDGVINLDDELIIQEAGVYRYHHPLEDATSYKKKLDLIDEKIASHIKNATAIVASKTFTFDGSISKGRVMSNDLAKLMLRAYNAEAENVVRTLRAGNSNTAIKRLESARSIIAKLGKMMDMHISDDYHALRIQEIELTADYIMKKLAQKEDERNKRELLREERKAQIELAAARQLLEKEREHLLNVSSKMRIDGLVDPDIDQKIAQIDEAIAQNDYRAANIRAGYVYVISNRGAFGDHVVKIGLTRRLEPLDRIVELGDASVPFRFDVHALFFSENAVSLENELHKHFESRRVNYVNYRKEFFFATPAEVREVLSEKLGNLLEFSEHAESIEYLQSTKYWPKHVSIQRV
;
A
#
# COMPACT_ATOMS: atom_id res chain seq x y z
N MET A 1 35.25 35.85 36.81
CA MET A 1 34.11 34.95 36.71
C MET A 1 33.55 35.10 35.30
N LYS A 2 33.93 34.21 34.36
CA LYS A 2 33.40 34.20 32.98
C LYS A 2 32.01 33.57 33.01
N LYS A 3 30.98 34.31 32.56
CA LYS A 3 29.61 33.79 32.37
C LYS A 3 29.68 32.62 31.38
N ASN A 4 29.20 31.47 31.75
CA ASN A 4 28.92 30.33 30.85
C ASN A 4 27.89 30.79 29.80
N GLU A 5 28.36 31.09 28.60
CA GLU A 5 27.48 31.26 27.45
C GLU A 5 26.94 29.89 27.09
N SER A 6 25.62 29.68 27.27
CA SER A 6 24.98 28.44 26.89
C SER A 6 24.88 28.37 25.37
N LEU A 7 25.62 27.47 24.75
CA LEU A 7 25.55 27.16 23.34
C LEU A 7 24.21 26.42 23.03
N VAL A 8 23.63 26.73 21.90
CA VAL A 8 22.39 26.09 21.41
C VAL A 8 22.68 25.33 20.11
N PHE A 9 22.09 24.17 19.97
CA PHE A 9 22.26 23.35 18.78
C PHE A 9 21.54 23.97 17.57
N ASN A 10 22.25 24.08 16.45
CA ASN A 10 21.80 24.63 15.19
C ASN A 10 21.79 23.52 14.13
N PRO A 11 20.65 22.81 13.94
CA PRO A 11 20.60 21.71 13.00
C PRO A 11 20.74 22.20 11.55
N PRO A 12 21.59 21.55 10.73
CA PRO A 12 21.67 21.82 9.31
C PRO A 12 20.35 21.56 8.57
N PRO A 13 20.16 22.15 7.37
CA PRO A 13 19.01 21.84 6.54
C PRO A 13 18.91 20.33 6.24
N GLY A 14 17.73 19.76 6.47
CA GLY A 14 17.47 18.33 6.28
C GLY A 14 17.71 17.45 7.51
N TRP A 15 18.21 18.01 8.63
CA TRP A 15 18.28 17.28 9.89
C TRP A 15 17.00 17.44 10.72
N PRO A 16 16.63 16.45 11.55
CA PRO A 16 15.47 16.57 12.42
C PRO A 16 15.67 17.71 13.44
N VAL A 17 14.62 18.51 13.62
CA VAL A 17 14.63 19.61 14.60
C VAL A 17 14.44 19.02 15.99
N PRO A 18 15.39 19.23 16.94
CA PRO A 18 15.28 18.69 18.26
C PRO A 18 14.17 19.38 19.08
N PRO A 19 13.59 18.70 20.10
CA PRO A 19 12.62 19.32 21.00
C PRO A 19 13.19 20.55 21.72
N LYS A 20 12.32 21.51 22.09
CA LYS A 20 12.74 22.70 22.84
C LYS A 20 13.45 22.30 24.14
N GLY A 21 14.69 22.82 24.29
CA GLY A 21 15.51 22.56 25.48
C GLY A 21 16.38 21.31 25.40
N TRP A 22 16.41 20.62 24.27
CA TRP A 22 17.27 19.47 24.05
C TRP A 22 18.74 19.88 24.04
N SER A 23 19.58 19.10 24.72
CA SER A 23 21.01 19.16 24.64
C SER A 23 21.58 17.74 24.54
N PRO A 24 22.61 17.51 23.71
CA PRO A 24 23.15 16.17 23.55
C PRO A 24 23.90 15.75 24.81
N SER A 25 23.94 14.45 25.03
CA SER A 25 24.80 13.84 26.05
C SER A 25 26.27 13.96 25.66
N SER A 26 27.17 13.89 26.67
CA SER A 26 28.61 13.87 26.44
C SER A 26 28.99 12.72 25.50
N GLY A 27 29.61 13.04 24.36
CA GLY A 27 30.00 12.06 23.34
C GLY A 27 28.96 11.81 22.23
N TRP A 28 27.88 12.59 22.16
CA TRP A 28 26.91 12.48 21.07
C TRP A 28 27.56 12.79 19.72
N THR A 29 27.27 11.93 18.72
CA THR A 29 27.63 12.10 17.31
C THR A 29 26.36 12.09 16.47
N PRO A 30 26.32 12.84 15.35
CA PRO A 30 25.20 12.79 14.42
C PRO A 30 24.97 11.39 13.88
N ASP A 31 23.71 11.08 13.56
CA ASP A 31 23.36 9.81 12.91
C ASP A 31 24.02 9.74 11.52
N PRO A 32 24.76 8.67 11.20
CA PRO A 32 25.39 8.48 9.89
C PRO A 32 24.41 8.50 8.71
N ALA A 33 23.12 8.30 8.97
CA ALA A 33 22.06 8.36 7.95
C ALA A 33 21.63 9.80 7.60
N TRP A 34 22.06 10.81 8.37
CA TRP A 34 21.72 12.20 8.09
C TRP A 34 22.64 12.78 7.00
N PRO A 35 22.11 13.69 6.15
CA PRO A 35 22.92 14.32 5.12
C PRO A 35 24.08 15.12 5.73
N GLU A 36 25.22 15.16 5.04
CA GLU A 36 26.35 15.95 5.49
C GLU A 36 26.00 17.44 5.58
N PRO A 37 26.42 18.13 6.64
CA PRO A 37 26.17 19.56 6.79
C PRO A 37 26.89 20.36 5.68
N PRO A 38 26.30 21.46 5.20
CA PRO A 38 26.95 22.33 4.22
C PRO A 38 28.35 22.78 4.69
N PRO A 39 29.31 22.97 3.77
CA PRO A 39 30.67 23.43 4.14
C PRO A 39 30.60 24.72 4.95
N GLY A 40 31.25 24.74 6.13
CA GLY A 40 31.28 25.88 7.03
C GLY A 40 30.09 25.99 7.99
N TRP A 41 29.21 25.03 8.05
CA TRP A 41 28.05 25.03 8.97
C TRP A 41 28.50 24.89 10.43
N VAL A 42 28.05 25.83 11.30
CA VAL A 42 28.36 25.82 12.74
C VAL A 42 27.21 25.17 13.49
N LEU A 43 27.46 23.97 14.05
CA LEU A 43 26.46 23.18 14.77
C LEU A 43 26.08 23.75 16.15
N TRP A 44 26.92 24.59 16.72
CA TRP A 44 26.76 25.15 18.06
C TRP A 44 26.94 26.68 18.03
N ILE A 45 25.86 27.42 18.28
CA ILE A 45 25.84 28.87 18.26
C ILE A 45 25.51 29.43 19.65
N PRO A 46 26.03 30.58 20.05
CA PRO A 46 25.66 31.27 21.26
C PRO A 46 24.18 31.67 21.22
N ARG A 47 23.47 31.54 22.36
CA ARG A 47 22.03 31.78 22.45
C ARG A 47 21.59 33.19 22.03
N ASN A 48 22.47 34.17 22.13
CA ASN A 48 22.25 35.55 21.70
C ASN A 48 22.29 35.74 20.19
N GLU A 49 22.89 34.81 19.43
CA GLU A 49 22.98 34.89 17.96
C GLU A 49 21.79 34.19 17.28
N MET A 50 20.99 33.42 18.03
CA MET A 50 19.83 32.72 17.47
C MET A 50 18.66 33.64 17.07
N ALA A 51 18.64 34.89 17.60
CA ALA A 51 17.59 35.86 17.28
C ALA A 51 17.75 36.47 15.87
N ASP A 52 18.99 36.46 15.33
CA ASP A 52 19.29 37.05 14.01
C ASP A 52 19.12 36.05 12.84
N ILE A 53 19.10 34.75 13.12
CA ILE A 53 19.03 33.70 12.08
C ILE A 53 17.57 33.45 11.63
N GLY A 54 16.58 33.84 12.45
CA GLY A 54 15.13 33.67 12.13
C GLY A 54 14.59 34.60 11.02
N ASN A 55 15.42 35.53 10.52
CA ASN A 55 14.97 36.56 9.57
C ASN A 55 15.75 36.59 8.23
N GLN A 56 16.49 35.55 7.88
CA GLN A 56 17.15 35.42 6.57
C GLN A 56 16.35 34.58 5.58
N GLY A 57 15.05 34.82 5.50
CA GLY A 57 14.14 34.12 4.60
C GLY A 57 13.25 35.01 3.72
N GLN A 58 13.46 36.32 3.65
CA GLN A 58 12.88 37.20 2.61
C GLN A 58 13.70 38.46 2.43
N PRO A 59 14.20 38.82 1.23
CA PRO A 59 14.73 40.14 0.97
C PRO A 59 13.57 41.16 0.91
N ALA A 60 13.56 42.10 1.86
CA ALA A 60 12.72 43.27 1.83
C ALA A 60 13.06 44.15 0.61
N ILE A 61 12.05 44.48 -0.18
CA ILE A 61 12.11 45.47 -1.26
C ILE A 61 12.20 46.86 -0.59
N THR A 62 13.40 47.42 -0.54
CA THR A 62 13.61 48.86 -0.35
C THR A 62 13.87 49.48 -1.72
N THR A 63 12.95 50.33 -2.16
CA THR A 63 13.15 51.25 -3.25
C THR A 63 14.18 52.30 -2.87
N GLU A 64 15.35 52.25 -3.52
CA GLU A 64 16.20 53.40 -3.73
C GLU A 64 16.79 53.33 -5.15
N GLU A 65 16.42 54.36 -5.93
CA GLU A 65 17.03 54.68 -7.22
C GLU A 65 18.53 54.88 -7.05
N THR A 66 19.34 54.23 -7.82
CA THR A 66 20.45 54.84 -8.62
C THR A 66 21.27 53.78 -9.34
N THR A 67 21.43 54.01 -10.64
CA THR A 67 22.56 53.66 -11.54
C THR A 67 22.91 52.18 -11.77
N GLY A 68 22.70 51.83 -13.03
CA GLY A 68 22.92 50.54 -13.69
C GLY A 68 24.24 49.84 -13.40
N HIS A 69 24.06 48.53 -13.21
CA HIS A 69 25.09 47.50 -13.41
C HIS A 69 24.47 46.16 -13.85
N PRO A 70 25.15 45.32 -14.59
CA PRO A 70 24.59 44.33 -15.50
C PRO A 70 24.35 42.96 -14.81
N VAL A 71 23.33 42.89 -13.91
CA VAL A 71 22.95 41.62 -13.25
C VAL A 71 21.82 40.89 -14.00
N SER A 72 21.11 41.59 -14.89
CA SER A 72 19.98 41.08 -15.65
C SER A 72 20.38 40.02 -16.70
N LYS A 73 21.53 40.16 -17.35
CA LYS A 73 21.94 39.24 -18.45
C LYS A 73 22.23 37.82 -17.99
N ASN A 74 22.65 37.62 -16.76
CA ASN A 74 22.94 36.27 -16.24
C ASN A 74 21.68 35.50 -15.81
N ALA A 75 20.68 36.18 -15.30
CA ALA A 75 19.39 35.55 -14.94
C ALA A 75 18.60 35.15 -16.17
N ASP A 76 18.52 36.06 -17.16
CA ASP A 76 17.83 35.78 -18.44
C ASP A 76 18.54 34.69 -19.25
N GLN A 77 19.88 34.66 -19.24
CA GLN A 77 20.67 33.58 -19.84
C GLN A 77 20.43 32.23 -19.14
N ARG A 78 20.27 32.25 -17.81
CA ARG A 78 19.98 31.04 -17.03
C ARG A 78 18.55 30.53 -17.25
N ILE A 79 17.58 31.45 -17.36
CA ILE A 79 16.18 31.13 -17.70
C ILE A 79 16.13 30.53 -19.10
N ASN A 80 16.72 31.19 -20.10
CA ASN A 80 16.78 30.68 -21.48
C ASN A 80 17.48 29.34 -21.60
N PHE A 81 18.54 29.09 -20.82
CA PHE A 81 19.22 27.78 -20.76
C PHE A 81 18.30 26.70 -20.18
N LEU A 82 17.65 26.98 -19.05
CA LEU A 82 16.71 26.04 -18.42
C LEU A 82 15.46 25.78 -19.27
N GLU A 83 14.97 26.78 -20.00
CA GLU A 83 13.88 26.61 -20.96
C GLU A 83 14.28 25.76 -22.16
N ALA A 84 15.50 25.95 -22.68
CA ALA A 84 16.05 25.11 -23.75
C ALA A 84 16.32 23.68 -23.28
N GLU A 85 16.79 23.48 -22.05
CA GLU A 85 16.97 22.17 -21.45
C GLU A 85 15.62 21.49 -21.20
N ASN A 86 14.61 22.19 -20.70
CA ASN A 86 13.24 21.71 -20.59
C ASN A 86 12.60 21.36 -21.92
N ALA A 87 12.86 22.15 -22.97
CA ALA A 87 12.38 21.86 -24.31
C ALA A 87 13.06 20.60 -24.89
N THR A 88 14.37 20.43 -24.66
CA THR A 88 15.10 19.23 -25.08
C THR A 88 14.68 17.99 -24.29
N LEU A 89 14.43 18.12 -22.98
CA LEU A 89 13.90 17.03 -22.16
C LEU A 89 12.49 16.63 -22.58
N LYS A 90 11.61 17.62 -22.85
CA LYS A 90 10.26 17.38 -23.40
C LYS A 90 10.32 16.73 -24.79
N ALA A 91 11.24 17.16 -25.66
CA ALA A 91 11.44 16.55 -26.98
C ALA A 91 11.99 15.12 -26.87
N ARG A 92 12.90 14.83 -25.92
CA ARG A 92 13.37 13.46 -25.62
C ARG A 92 12.27 12.59 -25.03
N LEU A 93 11.44 13.14 -24.14
CA LEU A 93 10.25 12.45 -23.61
C LEU A 93 9.28 12.08 -24.74
N ASN A 94 9.00 13.03 -25.65
CA ASN A 94 8.13 12.81 -26.81
C ASN A 94 8.72 11.86 -27.86
N LEU A 95 10.06 11.73 -27.95
CA LEU A 95 10.72 10.77 -28.84
C LEU A 95 10.72 9.35 -28.27
N THR A 96 10.75 9.18 -26.96
CA THR A 96 10.56 7.88 -26.31
C THR A 96 9.11 7.41 -26.41
N HIS A 97 8.16 8.29 -26.74
CA HIS A 97 6.73 8.01 -26.90
C HIS A 97 6.29 7.61 -28.33
N ARG A 98 7.20 7.49 -29.28
CA ARG A 98 6.91 7.02 -30.65
C ARG A 98 7.64 5.71 -30.94
N VAL A 99 7.19 4.63 -30.31
CA VAL A 99 7.41 3.28 -30.84
C VAL A 99 6.02 2.75 -31.19
N ASP A 100 5.82 2.49 -32.46
CA ASP A 100 4.56 1.98 -33.00
C ASP A 100 4.07 0.76 -32.21
N GLY A 101 2.85 0.86 -31.70
CA GLY A 101 2.16 -0.24 -31.01
C GLY A 101 2.25 -0.26 -29.47
N VAL A 102 2.96 0.67 -28.85
CA VAL A 102 2.96 0.80 -27.39
C VAL A 102 1.96 1.86 -26.97
N ILE A 103 0.92 1.47 -26.24
CA ILE A 103 0.02 2.39 -25.54
C ILE A 103 0.88 3.13 -24.52
N ASN A 104 1.04 4.44 -24.66
CA ASN A 104 1.68 5.26 -23.65
C ASN A 104 0.80 5.23 -22.39
N LEU A 105 1.18 4.38 -21.46
CA LEU A 105 0.66 4.43 -20.11
C LEU A 105 1.20 5.71 -19.49
N ASP A 106 0.29 6.58 -19.06
CA ASP A 106 0.61 7.71 -18.21
C ASP A 106 1.36 7.18 -16.97
N ASP A 107 2.46 7.79 -16.54
CA ASP A 107 3.25 7.30 -15.40
C ASP A 107 2.38 7.07 -14.15
N GLU A 108 1.32 7.88 -13.96
CA GLU A 108 0.32 7.69 -12.92
C GLU A 108 -0.51 6.42 -13.13
N LEU A 109 -0.79 6.05 -14.39
CA LEU A 109 -1.51 4.82 -14.72
C LEU A 109 -0.64 3.59 -14.43
N ILE A 110 0.66 3.66 -14.75
CA ILE A 110 1.64 2.60 -14.43
C ILE A 110 1.75 2.42 -12.90
N ILE A 111 1.81 3.52 -12.15
CA ILE A 111 1.85 3.47 -10.67
C ILE A 111 0.54 2.90 -10.10
N GLN A 112 -0.61 3.22 -10.70
CA GLN A 112 -1.91 2.68 -10.29
C GLN A 112 -2.04 1.20 -10.66
N GLU A 113 -1.60 0.78 -11.83
CA GLU A 113 -1.61 -0.63 -12.27
C GLU A 113 -0.59 -1.47 -11.51
N ALA A 114 0.54 -0.89 -11.12
CA ALA A 114 1.51 -1.52 -10.21
C ALA A 114 1.01 -1.63 -8.76
N GLY A 115 -0.23 -1.22 -8.46
CA GLY A 115 -0.86 -1.37 -7.16
C GLY A 115 -0.49 -0.32 -6.13
N VAL A 116 0.23 0.74 -6.52
CA VAL A 116 0.53 1.89 -5.65
C VAL A 116 -0.48 2.99 -5.92
N TYR A 117 -1.69 2.85 -5.39
CA TYR A 117 -2.70 3.90 -5.51
C TYR A 117 -2.29 5.11 -4.67
N ARG A 118 -2.10 6.27 -5.32
CA ARG A 118 -1.86 7.54 -4.64
C ARG A 118 -3.21 8.24 -4.44
N TYR A 119 -3.61 8.41 -3.19
CA TYR A 119 -4.82 9.16 -2.85
C TYR A 119 -4.66 10.63 -3.24
N HIS A 120 -5.63 11.19 -3.98
CA HIS A 120 -5.69 12.62 -4.32
C HIS A 120 -5.96 13.45 -3.07
N HIS A 121 -6.81 12.91 -2.18
CA HIS A 121 -7.20 13.53 -0.92
C HIS A 121 -7.01 12.51 0.21
N PRO A 122 -5.84 12.47 0.89
CA PRO A 122 -5.57 11.48 1.94
C PRO A 122 -6.45 11.74 3.17
N LEU A 123 -7.53 10.98 3.32
CA LEU A 123 -8.43 10.98 4.48
C LEU A 123 -8.32 9.65 5.24
N GLU A 124 -8.65 9.69 6.54
CA GLU A 124 -8.45 8.55 7.43
C GLU A 124 -9.35 7.36 7.10
N ASP A 125 -10.64 7.60 6.83
CA ASP A 125 -11.64 6.56 6.63
C ASP A 125 -12.63 6.86 5.49
N ALA A 126 -13.38 5.85 5.07
CA ALA A 126 -14.39 5.97 4.03
C ALA A 126 -15.55 6.93 4.43
N THR A 127 -15.81 7.09 5.71
CA THR A 127 -16.86 8.01 6.23
C THR A 127 -16.47 9.46 5.99
N SER A 128 -15.20 9.78 6.17
CA SER A 128 -14.64 11.12 5.93
C SER A 128 -14.69 11.48 4.43
N TYR A 129 -14.42 10.52 3.55
CA TYR A 129 -14.60 10.72 2.09
C TYR A 129 -16.06 10.99 1.74
N LYS A 130 -17.00 10.23 2.32
CA LYS A 130 -18.43 10.42 2.07
C LYS A 130 -18.90 11.80 2.50
N LYS A 131 -18.52 12.26 3.70
CA LYS A 131 -18.85 13.61 4.17
C LYS A 131 -18.33 14.72 3.24
N LYS A 132 -17.10 14.53 2.72
CA LYS A 132 -16.54 15.48 1.74
C LYS A 132 -17.29 15.47 0.42
N LEU A 133 -17.71 14.31 -0.07
CA LEU A 133 -18.55 14.17 -1.27
C LEU A 133 -19.89 14.87 -1.07
N ASP A 134 -20.58 14.67 0.07
CA ASP A 134 -21.84 15.34 0.39
C ASP A 134 -21.67 16.89 0.34
N LEU A 135 -20.56 17.42 0.84
CA LEU A 135 -20.25 18.87 0.74
C LEU A 135 -19.99 19.34 -0.69
N ILE A 136 -19.37 18.51 -1.53
CA ILE A 136 -19.19 18.83 -2.96
C ILE A 136 -20.53 18.85 -3.68
N ASP A 137 -21.38 17.86 -3.41
CA ASP A 137 -22.74 17.79 -3.97
C ASP A 137 -23.58 19.00 -3.62
N GLU A 138 -23.50 19.49 -2.37
CA GLU A 138 -24.17 20.73 -1.95
C GLU A 138 -23.64 21.94 -2.74
N LYS A 139 -22.34 22.05 -2.98
CA LYS A 139 -21.75 23.13 -3.77
C LYS A 139 -22.17 23.04 -5.23
N ILE A 140 -22.17 21.86 -5.83
CA ILE A 140 -22.64 21.60 -7.20
C ILE A 140 -24.11 22.02 -7.32
N ALA A 141 -24.97 21.62 -6.39
CA ALA A 141 -26.38 22.01 -6.35
C ALA A 141 -26.57 23.52 -6.22
N SER A 142 -25.74 24.18 -5.41
CA SER A 142 -25.73 25.64 -5.27
C SER A 142 -25.41 26.37 -6.59
N HIS A 143 -24.39 25.90 -7.33
CA HIS A 143 -24.05 26.46 -8.64
C HIS A 143 -25.19 26.31 -9.65
N ILE A 144 -25.88 25.18 -9.65
CA ILE A 144 -27.03 24.93 -10.52
C ILE A 144 -28.18 25.85 -10.14
N LYS A 145 -28.52 25.94 -8.84
CA LYS A 145 -29.62 26.79 -8.34
C LYS A 145 -29.39 28.26 -8.61
N ASN A 146 -28.17 28.74 -8.47
CA ASN A 146 -27.81 30.15 -8.67
C ASN A 146 -27.48 30.47 -10.13
N ALA A 147 -27.63 29.52 -11.06
CA ALA A 147 -27.31 29.66 -12.50
C ALA A 147 -25.87 30.16 -12.76
N THR A 148 -24.90 29.77 -11.91
CA THR A 148 -23.47 30.11 -12.01
C THR A 148 -22.63 29.01 -12.67
N ALA A 149 -23.24 27.87 -13.01
CA ALA A 149 -22.56 26.74 -13.65
C ALA A 149 -22.19 27.00 -15.12
N ILE A 150 -22.91 27.94 -15.78
CA ILE A 150 -22.66 28.36 -17.17
C ILE A 150 -22.32 29.86 -17.17
N VAL A 151 -21.25 30.19 -17.86
CA VAL A 151 -20.92 31.57 -18.21
C VAL A 151 -21.57 31.88 -19.57
N ALA A 152 -22.26 32.99 -19.69
CA ALA A 152 -22.93 33.42 -20.92
C ALA A 152 -22.80 34.93 -21.12
N SER A 153 -22.72 35.37 -22.37
CA SER A 153 -22.74 36.81 -22.72
C SER A 153 -24.08 37.45 -22.31
N LYS A 154 -24.03 38.59 -21.66
CA LYS A 154 -25.21 39.39 -21.27
C LYS A 154 -25.76 40.28 -22.39
N THR A 155 -24.97 40.45 -23.45
CA THR A 155 -25.25 41.39 -24.54
C THR A 155 -25.73 40.72 -25.81
N PHE A 156 -25.94 39.39 -25.78
CA PHE A 156 -26.42 38.68 -26.95
C PHE A 156 -27.83 39.08 -27.35
N THR A 157 -28.01 39.48 -28.63
CA THR A 157 -29.30 39.82 -29.20
C THR A 157 -29.71 38.82 -30.27
N PHE A 158 -30.98 38.45 -30.29
CA PHE A 158 -31.55 37.65 -31.35
C PHE A 158 -32.67 38.40 -32.05
N ASP A 159 -32.61 38.48 -33.36
CA ASP A 159 -33.57 39.22 -34.18
C ASP A 159 -33.72 40.71 -33.71
N GLY A 160 -32.59 41.33 -33.38
CA GLY A 160 -32.55 42.74 -32.88
C GLY A 160 -33.13 42.95 -31.48
N SER A 161 -33.51 41.88 -30.77
CA SER A 161 -34.14 41.94 -29.44
C SER A 161 -33.26 41.32 -28.37
N ILE A 162 -32.89 42.10 -27.34
CA ILE A 162 -32.16 41.61 -26.15
C ILE A 162 -33.01 40.60 -25.35
N SER A 163 -34.32 40.82 -25.27
CA SER A 163 -35.24 39.94 -24.55
C SER A 163 -35.30 38.54 -25.17
N LYS A 164 -35.47 38.48 -26.51
CA LYS A 164 -35.43 37.19 -27.25
C LYS A 164 -34.04 36.52 -27.11
N GLY A 165 -32.97 37.31 -27.21
CA GLY A 165 -31.59 36.81 -27.01
C GLY A 165 -31.39 36.20 -25.64
N ARG A 166 -31.91 36.81 -24.56
CA ARG A 166 -31.81 36.28 -23.19
C ARG A 166 -32.55 34.95 -23.01
N VAL A 167 -33.76 34.82 -23.55
CA VAL A 167 -34.53 33.57 -23.51
C VAL A 167 -33.75 32.44 -24.19
N MET A 168 -33.25 32.71 -25.40
CA MET A 168 -32.47 31.72 -26.17
C MET A 168 -31.18 31.33 -25.46
N SER A 169 -30.44 32.29 -24.88
CA SER A 169 -29.23 32.02 -24.09
C SER A 169 -29.56 31.17 -22.85
N ASN A 170 -30.64 31.46 -22.14
CA ASN A 170 -31.04 30.67 -20.97
C ASN A 170 -31.41 29.22 -21.32
N ASP A 171 -32.13 29.02 -22.43
CA ASP A 171 -32.54 27.69 -22.85
C ASP A 171 -31.33 26.88 -23.35
N LEU A 172 -30.40 27.52 -24.07
CA LEU A 172 -29.14 26.89 -24.46
C LEU A 172 -28.26 26.55 -23.23
N ALA A 173 -28.20 27.45 -22.24
CA ALA A 173 -27.49 27.20 -20.97
C ALA A 173 -28.02 25.96 -20.26
N LYS A 174 -29.33 25.77 -20.18
CA LYS A 174 -29.94 24.56 -19.59
C LYS A 174 -29.57 23.32 -20.38
N LEU A 175 -29.58 23.40 -21.71
CA LEU A 175 -29.20 22.27 -22.58
C LEU A 175 -27.71 21.88 -22.40
N MET A 176 -26.83 22.90 -22.43
CA MET A 176 -25.39 22.69 -22.22
C MET A 176 -25.10 22.09 -20.86
N LEU A 177 -25.73 22.63 -19.81
CA LEU A 177 -25.56 22.10 -18.44
C LEU A 177 -26.06 20.66 -18.33
N ARG A 178 -27.21 20.34 -18.94
CA ARG A 178 -27.77 19.00 -18.96
C ARG A 178 -26.84 18.00 -19.67
N ALA A 179 -26.29 18.39 -20.81
CA ALA A 179 -25.35 17.58 -21.58
C ALA A 179 -24.06 17.32 -20.78
N TYR A 180 -23.51 18.38 -20.17
CA TYR A 180 -22.31 18.26 -19.34
C TYR A 180 -22.54 17.39 -18.10
N ASN A 181 -23.66 17.59 -17.38
CA ASN A 181 -23.96 16.80 -16.19
C ASN A 181 -24.24 15.34 -16.53
N ALA A 182 -24.89 15.04 -17.64
CA ALA A 182 -25.08 13.65 -18.09
C ALA A 182 -23.73 12.93 -18.31
N GLU A 183 -22.75 13.65 -18.88
CA GLU A 183 -21.41 13.09 -19.05
C GLU A 183 -20.68 12.96 -17.69
N ALA A 184 -20.74 13.97 -16.81
CA ALA A 184 -20.15 13.92 -15.48
C ALA A 184 -20.72 12.74 -14.65
N GLU A 185 -22.03 12.58 -14.62
CA GLU A 185 -22.71 11.46 -13.94
C GLU A 185 -22.31 10.10 -14.53
N ASN A 186 -22.18 10.01 -15.86
CA ASN A 186 -21.75 8.80 -16.52
C ASN A 186 -20.29 8.44 -16.16
N VAL A 187 -19.43 9.44 -16.11
CA VAL A 187 -18.03 9.29 -15.69
C VAL A 187 -17.97 8.79 -14.24
N VAL A 188 -18.67 9.41 -13.29
CA VAL A 188 -18.71 9.00 -11.88
C VAL A 188 -19.28 7.58 -11.73
N ARG A 189 -20.36 7.25 -12.46
CA ARG A 189 -20.97 5.91 -12.41
C ARG A 189 -20.06 4.80 -12.92
N THR A 190 -19.22 5.08 -13.91
CA THR A 190 -18.30 4.11 -14.52
C THR A 190 -16.91 4.12 -13.87
N LEU A 191 -16.72 4.96 -12.85
CA LEU A 191 -15.44 5.13 -12.18
C LEU A 191 -15.03 3.83 -11.47
N ARG A 192 -13.76 3.49 -11.64
CA ARG A 192 -13.09 2.38 -10.93
C ARG A 192 -11.84 2.92 -10.24
N ALA A 193 -11.40 2.17 -9.26
CA ALA A 193 -10.09 2.42 -8.67
C ALA A 193 -9.01 2.35 -9.78
N GLY A 194 -8.33 3.43 -10.06
CA GLY A 194 -7.25 3.46 -11.05
C GLY A 194 -7.56 4.09 -12.41
N ASN A 195 -8.81 4.51 -12.69
CA ASN A 195 -9.15 5.17 -13.97
C ASN A 195 -9.55 6.66 -13.83
N SER A 196 -9.23 7.30 -12.69
CA SER A 196 -9.60 8.69 -12.40
C SER A 196 -9.10 9.68 -13.47
N ASN A 197 -7.85 9.54 -13.92
CA ASN A 197 -7.27 10.41 -14.95
C ASN A 197 -7.97 10.28 -16.31
N THR A 198 -8.30 9.05 -16.71
CA THR A 198 -9.07 8.82 -17.93
C THR A 198 -10.47 9.44 -17.83
N ALA A 199 -11.09 9.34 -16.66
CA ALA A 199 -12.37 9.92 -16.34
C ALA A 199 -12.33 11.46 -16.42
N ILE A 200 -11.32 12.09 -15.85
CA ILE A 200 -11.09 13.54 -15.90
C ILE A 200 -10.88 14.01 -17.35
N LYS A 201 -9.96 13.37 -18.11
CA LYS A 201 -9.71 13.70 -19.52
C LYS A 201 -10.99 13.62 -20.38
N ARG A 202 -11.85 12.65 -20.09
CA ARG A 202 -13.14 12.50 -20.76
C ARG A 202 -14.08 13.68 -20.45
N LEU A 203 -14.16 14.10 -19.19
CA LEU A 203 -14.98 15.23 -18.78
C LEU A 203 -14.44 16.55 -19.33
N GLU A 204 -13.13 16.76 -19.38
CA GLU A 204 -12.47 17.91 -20.02
C GLU A 204 -12.77 17.97 -21.52
N SER A 205 -12.72 16.82 -22.20
CA SER A 205 -13.08 16.73 -23.63
C SER A 205 -14.54 17.15 -23.85
N ALA A 206 -15.48 16.66 -23.02
CA ALA A 206 -16.88 17.05 -23.09
C ALA A 206 -17.06 18.55 -22.87
N ARG A 207 -16.38 19.13 -21.87
CA ARG A 207 -16.35 20.58 -21.63
C ARG A 207 -15.89 21.36 -22.86
N SER A 208 -14.79 20.93 -23.48
CA SER A 208 -14.23 21.57 -24.67
C SER A 208 -15.19 21.52 -25.86
N ILE A 209 -15.88 20.40 -26.08
CA ILE A 209 -16.87 20.25 -27.15
C ILE A 209 -18.06 21.17 -26.89
N ILE A 210 -18.58 21.24 -25.67
CA ILE A 210 -19.69 22.10 -25.28
C ILE A 210 -19.31 23.57 -25.45
N ALA A 211 -18.10 23.99 -25.06
CA ALA A 211 -17.62 25.36 -25.27
C ALA A 211 -17.52 25.74 -26.75
N LYS A 212 -17.09 24.81 -27.62
CA LYS A 212 -17.07 25.03 -29.08
C LYS A 212 -18.48 25.29 -29.64
N LEU A 213 -19.48 24.53 -29.16
CA LEU A 213 -20.89 24.73 -29.59
C LEU A 213 -21.47 26.03 -29.06
N GLY A 214 -21.06 26.46 -27.86
CA GLY A 214 -21.51 27.74 -27.25
C GLY A 214 -20.77 29.00 -27.76
N LYS A 215 -19.76 28.84 -28.63
CA LYS A 215 -18.85 29.93 -29.03
C LYS A 215 -19.57 31.17 -29.59
N MET A 216 -20.63 31.01 -30.36
CA MET A 216 -21.37 32.12 -30.95
C MET A 216 -22.03 33.05 -29.92
N MET A 217 -22.34 32.52 -28.73
CA MET A 217 -22.96 33.25 -27.63
C MET A 217 -22.00 33.47 -26.46
N ASP A 218 -20.71 33.19 -26.66
CA ASP A 218 -19.66 33.21 -25.62
C ASP A 218 -20.07 32.44 -24.38
N MET A 219 -20.58 31.21 -24.62
CA MET A 219 -21.11 30.35 -23.56
C MET A 219 -20.20 29.16 -23.33
N HIS A 220 -19.90 28.91 -22.05
CA HIS A 220 -19.09 27.73 -21.61
C HIS A 220 -19.41 27.35 -20.18
N ILE A 221 -19.00 26.14 -19.81
CA ILE A 221 -19.05 25.67 -18.42
C ILE A 221 -18.07 26.48 -17.58
N SER A 222 -18.51 27.01 -16.44
CA SER A 222 -17.65 27.82 -15.57
C SER A 222 -16.49 26.97 -15.02
N ASP A 223 -15.33 27.60 -14.78
CA ASP A 223 -14.14 26.95 -14.26
C ASP A 223 -14.40 26.38 -12.87
N ASP A 224 -15.06 27.13 -12.00
CA ASP A 224 -15.38 26.71 -10.63
C ASP A 224 -16.29 25.48 -10.61
N TYR A 225 -17.31 25.45 -11.48
CA TYR A 225 -18.21 24.31 -11.59
C TYR A 225 -17.49 23.08 -12.11
N HIS A 226 -16.62 23.25 -13.11
CA HIS A 226 -15.81 22.16 -13.65
C HIS A 226 -14.83 21.62 -12.60
N ALA A 227 -14.15 22.48 -11.84
CA ALA A 227 -13.26 22.09 -10.77
C ALA A 227 -13.97 21.28 -9.68
N LEU A 228 -15.20 21.63 -9.31
CA LEU A 228 -16.02 20.85 -8.37
C LEU A 228 -16.32 19.44 -8.92
N ARG A 229 -16.62 19.32 -10.22
CA ARG A 229 -16.86 18.01 -10.86
C ARG A 229 -15.58 17.16 -10.94
N ILE A 230 -14.40 17.77 -11.12
CA ILE A 230 -13.12 17.06 -11.04
C ILE A 230 -12.89 16.56 -9.61
N GLN A 231 -13.08 17.41 -8.59
CA GLN A 231 -12.95 17.01 -7.18
C GLN A 231 -13.92 15.87 -6.80
N GLU A 232 -15.12 15.86 -7.34
CA GLU A 232 -16.09 14.76 -7.16
C GLU A 232 -15.53 13.44 -7.72
N ILE A 233 -14.92 13.45 -8.92
CA ILE A 233 -14.30 12.28 -9.53
C ILE A 233 -13.14 11.78 -8.67
N GLU A 234 -12.22 12.66 -8.27
CA GLU A 234 -11.06 12.33 -7.46
C GLU A 234 -11.46 11.74 -6.10
N LEU A 235 -12.37 12.39 -5.38
CA LEU A 235 -12.86 11.93 -4.08
C LEU A 235 -13.63 10.61 -4.19
N THR A 236 -14.38 10.40 -5.28
CA THR A 236 -15.10 9.15 -5.52
C THR A 236 -14.12 8.01 -5.79
N ALA A 237 -13.06 8.24 -6.58
CA ALA A 237 -12.01 7.26 -6.81
C ALA A 237 -11.32 6.86 -5.49
N ASP A 238 -10.94 7.85 -4.69
CA ASP A 238 -10.31 7.65 -3.38
C ASP A 238 -11.23 6.89 -2.41
N TYR A 239 -12.53 7.22 -2.39
CA TYR A 239 -13.54 6.52 -1.60
C TYR A 239 -13.65 5.04 -2.00
N ILE A 240 -13.70 4.75 -3.31
CA ILE A 240 -13.77 3.39 -3.83
C ILE A 240 -12.54 2.59 -3.37
N MET A 241 -11.34 3.16 -3.51
CA MET A 241 -10.10 2.51 -3.07
C MET A 241 -10.09 2.24 -1.58
N LYS A 242 -10.47 3.23 -0.76
CA LYS A 242 -10.51 3.07 0.70
C LYS A 242 -11.50 1.98 1.12
N LYS A 243 -12.66 1.94 0.47
CA LYS A 243 -13.68 0.92 0.71
C LYS A 243 -13.21 -0.49 0.31
N LEU A 244 -12.49 -0.61 -0.81
CA LEU A 244 -11.88 -1.87 -1.22
C LEU A 244 -10.83 -2.34 -0.21
N ALA A 245 -9.94 -1.44 0.22
CA ALA A 245 -8.94 -1.75 1.24
C ALA A 245 -9.59 -2.20 2.57
N GLN A 246 -10.61 -1.50 3.04
CA GLN A 246 -11.36 -1.89 4.25
C GLN A 246 -12.00 -3.28 4.10
N LYS A 247 -12.64 -3.55 2.96
CA LYS A 247 -13.25 -4.85 2.69
C LYS A 247 -12.22 -5.99 2.65
N GLU A 248 -11.06 -5.73 2.10
CA GLU A 248 -9.96 -6.71 2.09
C GLU A 248 -9.42 -6.96 3.49
N ASP A 249 -9.25 -5.92 4.31
CA ASP A 249 -8.86 -6.03 5.71
C ASP A 249 -9.86 -6.84 6.54
N GLU A 250 -11.16 -6.59 6.35
CA GLU A 250 -12.21 -7.38 7.01
C GLU A 250 -12.18 -8.84 6.58
N ARG A 251 -11.99 -9.10 5.28
CA ARG A 251 -11.87 -10.47 4.75
C ARG A 251 -10.68 -11.19 5.40
N ASN A 252 -9.54 -10.54 5.46
CA ASN A 252 -8.33 -11.09 6.04
C ASN A 252 -8.48 -11.36 7.54
N LYS A 253 -9.12 -10.44 8.28
CA LYS A 253 -9.45 -10.63 9.71
C LYS A 253 -10.36 -11.85 9.92
N ARG A 254 -11.38 -12.01 9.07
CA ARG A 254 -12.28 -13.18 9.12
C ARG A 254 -11.55 -14.48 8.82
N GLU A 255 -10.62 -14.47 7.88
CA GLU A 255 -9.79 -15.64 7.55
C GLU A 255 -8.91 -16.03 8.73
N LEU A 256 -8.21 -15.06 9.35
CA LEU A 256 -7.41 -15.29 10.55
C LEU A 256 -8.23 -15.91 11.69
N LEU A 257 -9.40 -15.32 12.01
CA LEU A 257 -10.29 -15.84 13.05
C LEU A 257 -10.80 -17.26 12.72
N ARG A 258 -11.03 -17.55 11.44
CA ARG A 258 -11.42 -18.90 11.01
C ARG A 258 -10.31 -19.91 11.23
N GLU A 259 -9.08 -19.55 10.94
CA GLU A 259 -7.90 -20.39 11.17
C GLU A 259 -7.67 -20.64 12.67
N GLU A 260 -7.75 -19.61 13.49
CA GLU A 260 -7.64 -19.75 14.94
C GLU A 260 -8.72 -20.66 15.51
N ARG A 261 -9.96 -20.52 15.04
CA ARG A 261 -11.07 -21.39 15.47
C ARG A 261 -10.85 -22.84 15.05
N LYS A 262 -10.35 -23.10 13.82
CA LYS A 262 -10.03 -24.45 13.38
C LYS A 262 -8.95 -25.09 14.28
N ALA A 263 -7.86 -24.37 14.52
CA ALA A 263 -6.81 -24.85 15.40
C ALA A 263 -7.30 -25.15 16.83
N GLN A 264 -8.16 -24.30 17.39
CA GLN A 264 -8.78 -24.55 18.70
C GLN A 264 -9.68 -25.79 18.71
N ILE A 265 -10.45 -26.02 17.66
CA ILE A 265 -11.31 -27.22 17.53
C ILE A 265 -10.46 -28.48 17.42
N GLU A 266 -9.39 -28.46 16.65
CA GLU A 266 -8.46 -29.60 16.51
C GLU A 266 -7.77 -29.93 17.85
N LEU A 267 -7.27 -28.91 18.55
CA LEU A 267 -6.67 -29.09 19.88
C LEU A 267 -7.67 -29.66 20.90
N ALA A 268 -8.89 -29.15 20.91
CA ALA A 268 -9.94 -29.63 21.81
C ALA A 268 -10.36 -31.08 21.48
N ALA A 269 -10.48 -31.41 20.18
CA ALA A 269 -10.81 -32.77 19.76
C ALA A 269 -9.68 -33.77 20.10
N ALA A 270 -8.41 -33.41 19.89
CA ALA A 270 -7.27 -34.23 20.25
C ALA A 270 -7.22 -34.46 21.78
N ARG A 271 -7.45 -33.41 22.56
CA ARG A 271 -7.53 -33.56 24.02
C ARG A 271 -8.60 -34.54 24.46
N GLN A 272 -9.81 -34.45 23.92
CA GLN A 272 -10.89 -35.40 24.21
C GLN A 272 -10.57 -36.84 23.85
N LEU A 273 -9.83 -37.04 22.75
CA LEU A 273 -9.37 -38.38 22.34
C LEU A 273 -8.38 -38.94 23.37
N LEU A 274 -7.39 -38.16 23.77
CA LEU A 274 -6.38 -38.51 24.76
C LEU A 274 -7.03 -38.78 26.13
N GLU A 275 -8.01 -37.99 26.56
CA GLU A 275 -8.74 -38.19 27.80
C GLU A 275 -9.53 -39.52 27.80
N LYS A 276 -10.18 -39.87 26.69
CA LYS A 276 -10.90 -41.15 26.55
C LYS A 276 -9.94 -42.34 26.57
N GLU A 277 -8.81 -42.26 25.90
CA GLU A 277 -7.80 -43.30 25.89
C GLU A 277 -7.20 -43.50 27.30
N ARG A 278 -6.91 -42.38 27.99
CA ARG A 278 -6.45 -42.39 29.38
C ARG A 278 -7.45 -43.08 30.30
N GLU A 279 -8.74 -42.71 30.21
CA GLU A 279 -9.80 -43.32 31.02
C GLU A 279 -9.94 -44.81 30.74
N HIS A 280 -9.85 -45.21 29.47
CA HIS A 280 -9.86 -46.62 29.09
C HIS A 280 -8.69 -47.39 29.74
N LEU A 281 -7.46 -46.92 29.62
CA LEU A 281 -6.27 -47.54 30.21
C LEU A 281 -6.32 -47.57 31.73
N LEU A 282 -6.83 -46.52 32.37
CA LEU A 282 -7.04 -46.49 33.83
C LEU A 282 -8.05 -47.56 34.27
N ASN A 283 -9.13 -47.76 33.52
CA ASN A 283 -10.12 -48.80 33.76
C ASN A 283 -9.53 -50.20 33.59
N VAL A 284 -8.68 -50.42 32.58
CA VAL A 284 -7.96 -51.70 32.38
C VAL A 284 -6.98 -51.93 33.50
N SER A 285 -6.13 -50.95 33.85
CA SER A 285 -5.15 -51.05 34.94
C SER A 285 -5.83 -51.37 36.29
N SER A 286 -6.95 -50.71 36.57
CA SER A 286 -7.72 -50.93 37.80
C SER A 286 -8.28 -52.36 37.91
N LYS A 287 -8.81 -52.93 36.81
CA LYS A 287 -9.29 -54.32 36.76
C LYS A 287 -8.15 -55.32 36.95
N MET A 288 -7.00 -55.13 36.27
CA MET A 288 -5.84 -56.00 36.42
C MET A 288 -5.28 -55.99 37.85
N ARG A 289 -5.25 -54.82 38.49
CA ARG A 289 -4.84 -54.69 39.89
C ARG A 289 -5.78 -55.44 40.86
N ILE A 290 -7.07 -55.48 40.60
CA ILE A 290 -8.06 -56.26 41.36
C ILE A 290 -7.74 -57.77 41.22
N ASP A 291 -7.33 -58.21 40.04
CA ASP A 291 -6.93 -59.58 39.76
C ASP A 291 -5.49 -59.94 40.22
N GLY A 292 -4.80 -58.99 40.90
CA GLY A 292 -3.46 -59.15 41.41
C GLY A 292 -2.35 -59.06 40.35
N LEU A 293 -2.68 -58.60 39.15
CA LEU A 293 -1.74 -58.41 38.06
C LEU A 293 -1.34 -56.94 37.94
N VAL A 294 -0.06 -56.66 37.77
CA VAL A 294 0.47 -55.34 37.51
C VAL A 294 1.19 -55.37 36.15
N ASP A 295 0.75 -54.57 35.22
CA ASP A 295 1.37 -54.43 33.90
C ASP A 295 2.08 -53.09 33.81
N PRO A 296 3.44 -53.05 33.83
CA PRO A 296 4.22 -51.84 33.77
C PRO A 296 4.05 -51.09 32.42
N ASP A 297 3.71 -51.81 31.34
CA ASP A 297 3.52 -51.20 30.00
C ASP A 297 2.26 -50.32 29.96
N ILE A 298 1.22 -50.70 30.72
CA ILE A 298 0.00 -49.88 30.83
C ILE A 298 0.29 -48.61 31.64
N ASP A 299 1.01 -48.70 32.75
CA ASP A 299 1.35 -47.54 33.56
C ASP A 299 2.26 -46.58 32.78
N GLN A 300 3.19 -47.10 31.94
CA GLN A 300 4.00 -46.27 31.04
C GLN A 300 3.18 -45.59 29.96
N LYS A 301 2.21 -46.26 29.34
CA LYS A 301 1.29 -45.65 28.37
C LYS A 301 0.44 -44.54 28.97
N ILE A 302 -0.06 -44.74 30.20
CA ILE A 302 -0.82 -43.69 30.91
C ILE A 302 0.05 -42.47 31.13
N ALA A 303 1.31 -42.62 31.54
CA ALA A 303 2.25 -41.52 31.73
C ALA A 303 2.53 -40.77 30.40
N GLN A 304 2.66 -41.49 29.29
CA GLN A 304 2.85 -40.90 27.95
C GLN A 304 1.61 -40.08 27.51
N ILE A 305 0.40 -40.58 27.81
CA ILE A 305 -0.84 -39.87 27.53
C ILE A 305 -0.97 -38.63 28.41
N ASP A 306 -0.63 -38.70 29.69
CA ASP A 306 -0.63 -37.54 30.59
C ASP A 306 0.34 -36.44 30.08
N GLU A 307 1.51 -36.81 29.59
CA GLU A 307 2.46 -35.91 28.97
C GLU A 307 1.88 -35.29 27.66
N ALA A 308 1.25 -36.11 26.82
CA ALA A 308 0.62 -35.64 25.58
C ALA A 308 -0.54 -34.65 25.88
N ILE A 309 -1.34 -34.90 26.92
CA ILE A 309 -2.39 -33.95 27.35
C ILE A 309 -1.76 -32.63 27.84
N ALA A 310 -0.71 -32.70 28.67
CA ALA A 310 -0.01 -31.52 29.13
C ALA A 310 0.59 -30.69 27.98
N GLN A 311 1.16 -31.34 26.97
CA GLN A 311 1.68 -30.69 25.78
C GLN A 311 0.55 -30.06 24.95
N ASN A 312 -0.61 -30.72 24.81
CA ASN A 312 -1.77 -30.19 24.12
C ASN A 312 -2.32 -28.94 24.84
N ASP A 313 -2.47 -29.01 26.18
CA ASP A 313 -2.92 -27.87 26.99
C ASP A 313 -1.93 -26.70 26.94
N TYR A 314 -0.63 -26.96 26.92
CA TYR A 314 0.40 -25.96 26.72
C TYR A 314 0.26 -25.25 25.35
N ARG A 315 0.07 -26.03 24.26
CA ARG A 315 -0.17 -25.47 22.92
C ARG A 315 -1.44 -24.63 22.87
N ALA A 316 -2.52 -25.08 23.51
CA ALA A 316 -3.78 -24.36 23.57
C ALA A 316 -3.64 -23.02 24.33
N ALA A 317 -2.85 -23.00 25.39
CA ALA A 317 -2.59 -21.80 26.21
C ALA A 317 -1.58 -20.84 25.58
N ASN A 318 -0.57 -21.36 24.84
CA ASN A 318 0.49 -20.56 24.25
C ASN A 318 0.11 -20.05 22.85
N ILE A 319 -0.45 -18.85 22.80
CA ILE A 319 -0.86 -18.17 21.56
C ILE A 319 0.32 -17.93 20.59
N ARG A 320 1.56 -17.98 21.06
CA ARG A 320 2.75 -17.74 20.24
C ARG A 320 3.33 -18.99 19.60
N ALA A 321 2.99 -20.18 20.14
CA ALA A 321 3.47 -21.45 19.63
C ALA A 321 2.76 -21.84 18.33
N GLY A 322 3.48 -22.53 17.45
CA GLY A 322 2.95 -23.02 16.20
C GLY A 322 4.02 -23.56 15.27
N TYR A 323 3.63 -23.86 14.05
CA TYR A 323 4.53 -24.30 12.99
C TYR A 323 4.82 -23.16 12.03
N VAL A 324 6.09 -22.85 11.83
CA VAL A 324 6.53 -21.99 10.72
C VAL A 324 6.77 -22.88 9.50
N TYR A 325 6.20 -22.48 8.37
CA TYR A 325 6.37 -23.20 7.11
C TYR A 325 7.02 -22.31 6.06
N VAL A 326 7.85 -22.91 5.21
CA VAL A 326 8.43 -22.31 4.01
C VAL A 326 8.00 -23.16 2.83
N ILE A 327 7.24 -22.55 1.92
CA ILE A 327 6.66 -23.24 0.76
C ILE A 327 6.92 -22.47 -0.52
N SER A 328 7.00 -23.18 -1.64
CA SER A 328 7.09 -22.56 -2.97
C SER A 328 6.07 -23.18 -3.93
N ASN A 329 5.86 -22.52 -5.07
CA ASN A 329 5.08 -23.06 -6.16
C ASN A 329 5.72 -22.61 -7.48
N ARG A 330 6.59 -23.45 -8.00
CA ARG A 330 7.34 -23.18 -9.22
C ARG A 330 6.46 -22.86 -10.42
N GLY A 331 5.36 -23.60 -10.54
CA GLY A 331 4.46 -23.47 -11.70
C GLY A 331 3.61 -22.19 -11.66
N ALA A 332 3.39 -21.60 -10.47
CA ALA A 332 2.61 -20.39 -10.30
C ALA A 332 3.48 -19.12 -10.22
N PHE A 333 4.64 -19.20 -9.55
CA PHE A 333 5.44 -18.02 -9.20
C PHE A 333 6.90 -18.08 -9.66
N GLY A 334 7.34 -19.21 -10.29
CA GLY A 334 8.74 -19.42 -10.68
C GLY A 334 9.61 -19.95 -9.55
N ASP A 335 10.94 -20.04 -9.83
CA ASP A 335 11.93 -20.70 -8.96
C ASP A 335 12.41 -19.83 -7.79
N HIS A 336 12.14 -18.52 -7.82
CA HIS A 336 12.70 -17.53 -6.90
C HIS A 336 11.65 -16.88 -6.00
N VAL A 337 10.50 -17.53 -5.79
CA VAL A 337 9.45 -17.02 -4.93
C VAL A 337 9.09 -18.05 -3.88
N VAL A 338 9.19 -17.66 -2.63
CA VAL A 338 8.76 -18.47 -1.48
C VAL A 338 7.67 -17.75 -0.70
N LYS A 339 6.81 -18.53 -0.06
CA LYS A 339 5.90 -18.07 0.98
C LYS A 339 6.40 -18.54 2.34
N ILE A 340 6.51 -17.62 3.29
CA ILE A 340 6.83 -17.89 4.68
C ILE A 340 5.58 -17.56 5.50
N GLY A 341 5.13 -18.51 6.33
CA GLY A 341 3.93 -18.29 7.12
C GLY A 341 3.88 -19.18 8.36
N LEU A 342 2.86 -18.96 9.16
CA LEU A 342 2.59 -19.61 10.43
C LEU A 342 1.27 -20.38 10.39
N THR A 343 1.23 -21.53 11.06
CA THR A 343 -0.03 -22.22 11.41
C THR A 343 0.04 -22.79 12.82
N ARG A 344 -1.11 -22.79 13.51
CA ARG A 344 -1.26 -23.38 14.85
C ARG A 344 -1.96 -24.72 14.82
N ARG A 345 -2.31 -25.22 13.64
CA ARG A 345 -2.96 -26.52 13.49
C ARG A 345 -2.07 -27.65 13.96
N LEU A 346 -2.69 -28.72 14.44
CA LEU A 346 -1.97 -29.94 14.79
C LEU A 346 -1.38 -30.59 13.55
N GLU A 347 -2.17 -30.61 12.46
CA GLU A 347 -1.74 -31.08 11.14
C GLU A 347 -1.42 -29.87 10.23
N PRO A 348 -0.19 -29.37 10.25
CA PRO A 348 0.17 -28.15 9.50
C PRO A 348 0.15 -28.35 7.99
N LEU A 349 0.31 -29.60 7.50
CA LEU A 349 0.22 -29.92 6.08
C LEU A 349 -1.18 -29.64 5.51
N ASP A 350 -2.24 -29.83 6.28
CA ASP A 350 -3.61 -29.51 5.86
C ASP A 350 -3.78 -28.03 5.52
N ARG A 351 -3.10 -27.16 6.29
CA ARG A 351 -3.08 -25.73 5.98
C ARG A 351 -2.40 -25.43 4.65
N ILE A 352 -1.30 -26.11 4.36
CA ILE A 352 -0.55 -25.92 3.11
C ILE A 352 -1.38 -26.40 1.91
N VAL A 353 -2.05 -27.54 2.05
CA VAL A 353 -2.98 -28.05 1.02
C VAL A 353 -4.11 -27.05 0.76
N GLU A 354 -4.79 -26.56 1.81
CA GLU A 354 -5.86 -25.57 1.66
C GLU A 354 -5.37 -24.26 1.00
N LEU A 355 -4.11 -23.86 1.19
CA LEU A 355 -3.55 -22.69 0.51
C LEU A 355 -3.41 -22.90 -1.01
N GLY A 356 -3.20 -24.14 -1.43
CA GLY A 356 -3.04 -24.54 -2.84
C GLY A 356 -4.37 -24.82 -3.58
N ASP A 357 -5.44 -25.18 -2.86
CA ASP A 357 -6.64 -25.74 -3.49
C ASP A 357 -7.42 -24.79 -4.38
N ALA A 358 -7.53 -23.51 -4.03
CA ALA A 358 -8.50 -22.61 -4.67
C ALA A 358 -7.88 -21.52 -5.54
N SER A 359 -6.56 -21.28 -5.47
CA SER A 359 -5.97 -20.04 -5.99
C SER A 359 -4.77 -20.24 -6.90
N VAL A 360 -4.18 -21.43 -6.93
CA VAL A 360 -2.98 -21.73 -7.73
C VAL A 360 -3.16 -23.03 -8.50
N PRO A 361 -2.59 -23.14 -9.71
CA PRO A 361 -2.81 -24.29 -10.59
C PRO A 361 -2.09 -25.57 -10.14
N PHE A 362 -1.15 -25.47 -9.22
CA PHE A 362 -0.34 -26.58 -8.72
C PHE A 362 -0.23 -26.52 -7.21
N ARG A 363 0.01 -27.68 -6.57
CA ARG A 363 0.25 -27.75 -5.12
C ARG A 363 1.53 -27.04 -4.75
N PHE A 364 1.58 -26.58 -3.50
CA PHE A 364 2.82 -26.03 -2.93
C PHE A 364 3.79 -27.15 -2.57
N ASP A 365 5.06 -26.93 -2.89
CA ASP A 365 6.18 -27.71 -2.39
C ASP A 365 6.58 -27.21 -1.01
N VAL A 366 6.80 -28.13 -0.07
CA VAL A 366 7.16 -27.81 1.32
C VAL A 366 8.67 -27.92 1.48
N HIS A 367 9.33 -26.81 1.81
CA HIS A 367 10.78 -26.78 2.04
C HIS A 367 11.15 -26.92 3.50
N ALA A 368 10.37 -26.29 4.38
CA ALA A 368 10.56 -26.38 5.82
C ALA A 368 9.21 -26.35 6.53
N LEU A 369 9.13 -27.14 7.58
CA LEU A 369 8.01 -27.21 8.49
C LEU A 369 8.56 -27.54 9.88
N PHE A 370 8.55 -26.60 10.80
CA PHE A 370 9.08 -26.82 12.13
C PHE A 370 8.26 -26.12 13.20
N PHE A 371 8.18 -26.78 14.34
CA PHE A 371 7.49 -26.25 15.51
C PHE A 371 8.39 -25.30 16.29
N SER A 372 7.82 -24.16 16.71
CA SER A 372 8.48 -23.21 17.59
C SER A 372 7.52 -22.75 18.69
N GLU A 373 8.02 -22.65 19.92
CA GLU A 373 7.26 -22.08 21.03
C GLU A 373 6.99 -20.59 20.87
N ASN A 374 7.79 -19.90 20.05
CA ASN A 374 7.63 -18.50 19.70
C ASN A 374 7.62 -18.32 18.19
N ALA A 375 6.78 -19.09 17.50
CA ALA A 375 6.66 -19.09 16.05
C ALA A 375 6.27 -17.72 15.48
N VAL A 376 5.47 -16.94 16.21
CA VAL A 376 5.07 -15.58 15.80
C VAL A 376 6.28 -14.64 15.71
N SER A 377 7.21 -14.69 16.68
CA SER A 377 8.42 -13.85 16.62
C SER A 377 9.34 -14.28 15.48
N LEU A 378 9.50 -15.58 15.30
CA LEU A 378 10.36 -16.14 14.25
C LEU A 378 9.83 -15.80 12.85
N GLU A 379 8.53 -15.95 12.62
CA GLU A 379 7.89 -15.53 11.36
C GLU A 379 8.12 -14.03 11.09
N ASN A 380 7.87 -13.17 12.10
CA ASN A 380 8.09 -11.74 11.99
C ASN A 380 9.55 -11.38 11.69
N GLU A 381 10.51 -12.07 12.29
CA GLU A 381 11.93 -11.88 12.02
C GLU A 381 12.31 -12.26 10.60
N LEU A 382 11.79 -13.37 10.08
CA LEU A 382 11.97 -13.79 8.69
C LEU A 382 11.33 -12.78 7.74
N HIS A 383 10.10 -12.35 8.01
CA HIS A 383 9.42 -11.32 7.22
C HIS A 383 10.19 -10.00 7.20
N LYS A 384 10.79 -9.60 8.32
CA LYS A 384 11.63 -8.40 8.42
C LYS A 384 12.93 -8.56 7.62
N HIS A 385 13.56 -9.73 7.68
CA HIS A 385 14.78 -10.00 6.92
C HIS A 385 14.54 -9.88 5.41
N PHE A 386 13.43 -10.44 4.91
CA PHE A 386 13.07 -10.40 3.50
C PHE A 386 12.17 -9.22 3.10
N GLU A 387 11.98 -8.22 3.95
CA GLU A 387 11.04 -7.11 3.72
C GLU A 387 11.31 -6.36 2.41
N SER A 388 12.58 -6.09 2.08
CA SER A 388 13.00 -5.45 0.84
C SER A 388 12.77 -6.30 -0.42
N ARG A 389 12.43 -7.57 -0.27
CA ARG A 389 12.19 -8.54 -1.35
C ARG A 389 10.74 -9.03 -1.39
N ARG A 390 9.79 -8.28 -0.81
CA ARG A 390 8.37 -8.63 -0.90
C ARG A 390 7.87 -8.64 -2.34
N VAL A 391 7.06 -9.62 -2.68
CA VAL A 391 6.36 -9.65 -3.98
C VAL A 391 5.24 -8.61 -3.99
N ASN A 392 4.55 -8.41 -2.86
CA ASN A 392 3.44 -7.48 -2.77
C ASN A 392 3.70 -6.42 -1.69
N TYR A 393 4.05 -5.20 -2.13
CA TYR A 393 4.27 -4.05 -1.25
C TYR A 393 2.98 -3.30 -0.87
N VAL A 394 1.86 -3.60 -1.52
CA VAL A 394 0.56 -2.95 -1.22
C VAL A 394 -0.17 -3.71 -0.12
N ASN A 395 -0.14 -5.04 -0.17
CA ASN A 395 -0.75 -5.90 0.82
C ASN A 395 0.31 -6.71 1.57
N TYR A 396 0.78 -6.18 2.69
CA TYR A 396 1.82 -6.80 3.54
C TYR A 396 1.42 -8.18 4.11
N ARG A 397 0.13 -8.53 4.05
CA ARG A 397 -0.38 -9.85 4.48
C ARG A 397 -0.21 -10.93 3.42
N LYS A 398 0.20 -10.56 2.20
CA LYS A 398 0.64 -11.50 1.17
C LYS A 398 2.13 -11.78 1.38
N GLU A 399 2.42 -12.81 2.13
CA GLU A 399 3.72 -13.19 2.70
C GLU A 399 4.57 -13.97 1.70
N PHE A 400 4.65 -13.47 0.46
CA PHE A 400 5.49 -13.99 -0.61
C PHE A 400 6.71 -13.09 -0.79
N PHE A 401 7.87 -13.71 -0.99
CA PHE A 401 9.15 -13.02 -1.07
C PHE A 401 9.97 -13.53 -2.25
N PHE A 402 10.68 -12.62 -2.92
CA PHE A 402 11.69 -12.98 -3.92
C PHE A 402 12.93 -13.53 -3.19
N ALA A 403 12.90 -14.82 -2.92
CA ALA A 403 13.98 -15.55 -2.30
C ALA A 403 13.94 -17.01 -2.77
N THR A 404 15.10 -17.66 -2.74
CA THR A 404 15.21 -19.10 -2.95
C THR A 404 15.03 -19.84 -1.62
N PRO A 405 14.60 -21.11 -1.64
CA PRO A 405 14.60 -21.94 -0.43
C PRO A 405 15.96 -21.97 0.27
N ALA A 406 17.06 -22.03 -0.48
CA ALA A 406 18.42 -22.03 0.08
C ALA A 406 18.73 -20.78 0.91
N GLU A 407 18.37 -19.57 0.40
CA GLU A 407 18.55 -18.32 1.15
C GLU A 407 17.76 -18.32 2.46
N VAL A 408 16.50 -18.81 2.43
CA VAL A 408 15.68 -18.91 3.65
C VAL A 408 16.28 -19.89 4.64
N ARG A 409 16.84 -21.02 4.18
CA ARG A 409 17.53 -21.99 5.01
C ARG A 409 18.73 -21.37 5.74
N GLU A 410 19.55 -20.57 5.04
CA GLU A 410 20.70 -19.90 5.65
C GLU A 410 20.26 -19.03 6.83
N VAL A 411 19.25 -18.19 6.64
CA VAL A 411 18.70 -17.33 7.68
C VAL A 411 18.09 -18.12 8.84
N LEU A 412 17.39 -19.21 8.55
CA LEU A 412 16.84 -20.09 9.57
C LEU A 412 17.94 -20.80 10.36
N SER A 413 18.99 -21.29 9.70
CA SER A 413 20.13 -21.96 10.34
C SER A 413 20.91 -21.01 11.26
N GLU A 414 21.07 -19.75 10.87
CA GLU A 414 21.69 -18.71 11.69
C GLU A 414 20.89 -18.46 12.99
N LYS A 415 19.55 -18.46 12.90
CA LYS A 415 18.67 -18.13 14.02
C LYS A 415 18.37 -19.31 14.97
N LEU A 416 18.23 -20.49 14.43
CA LEU A 416 17.77 -21.69 15.15
C LEU A 416 18.86 -22.73 15.39
N GLY A 417 20.04 -22.54 14.79
CA GLY A 417 21.05 -23.56 14.75
C GLY A 417 20.75 -24.66 13.70
N ASN A 418 21.11 -25.92 13.98
CA ASN A 418 20.90 -27.00 13.02
C ASN A 418 19.40 -27.29 12.80
N LEU A 419 18.93 -27.03 11.59
CA LEU A 419 17.62 -27.47 11.10
C LEU A 419 17.65 -28.98 10.81
N LEU A 420 16.75 -29.73 11.45
CA LEU A 420 16.70 -31.20 11.31
C LEU A 420 16.19 -31.64 9.93
N GLU A 421 15.26 -30.92 9.33
CA GLU A 421 14.71 -31.24 8.00
C GLU A 421 14.46 -29.95 7.19
N PHE A 422 15.18 -29.80 6.07
CA PHE A 422 14.97 -28.75 5.10
C PHE A 422 15.21 -29.30 3.68
N SER A 423 14.20 -29.19 2.80
CA SER A 423 14.33 -29.55 1.40
C SER A 423 14.61 -28.31 0.54
N GLU A 424 15.80 -28.21 -0.03
CA GLU A 424 16.15 -27.10 -0.93
C GLU A 424 15.48 -27.22 -2.30
N HIS A 425 15.19 -28.44 -2.73
CA HIS A 425 14.65 -28.72 -4.05
C HIS A 425 13.14 -28.91 -3.99
N ALA A 426 12.43 -28.09 -4.79
CA ALA A 426 11.03 -28.29 -5.06
C ALA A 426 10.86 -29.55 -5.94
N GLU A 427 10.04 -30.49 -5.52
CA GLU A 427 9.72 -31.66 -6.34
C GLU A 427 8.91 -31.27 -7.57
N SER A 428 8.01 -30.30 -7.43
CA SER A 428 7.18 -29.71 -8.49
C SER A 428 6.56 -30.74 -9.43
N ILE A 429 6.13 -31.89 -8.89
CA ILE A 429 5.74 -33.09 -9.64
C ILE A 429 4.64 -32.77 -10.63
N GLU A 430 3.53 -32.13 -10.15
CA GLU A 430 2.39 -31.80 -10.99
C GLU A 430 2.76 -30.83 -12.12
N TYR A 431 3.61 -29.84 -11.81
CA TYR A 431 4.10 -28.87 -12.79
C TYR A 431 4.95 -29.58 -13.88
N LEU A 432 5.94 -30.37 -13.47
CA LEU A 432 6.83 -31.08 -14.41
C LEU A 432 6.08 -32.10 -15.26
N GLN A 433 5.06 -32.75 -14.72
CA GLN A 433 4.20 -33.63 -15.49
C GLN A 433 3.35 -32.86 -16.51
N SER A 434 2.76 -31.75 -16.11
CA SER A 434 1.90 -30.92 -16.93
C SER A 434 2.64 -30.25 -18.08
N THR A 435 3.89 -29.81 -17.89
CA THR A 435 4.70 -29.13 -18.92
C THR A 435 4.93 -30.03 -20.17
N LYS A 436 4.90 -31.34 -20.01
CA LYS A 436 5.04 -32.30 -21.13
C LYS A 436 3.87 -32.20 -22.13
N TYR A 437 2.71 -31.73 -21.70
CA TYR A 437 1.49 -31.64 -22.51
C TYR A 437 1.21 -30.22 -22.98
N TRP A 438 2.03 -29.24 -22.57
CA TRP A 438 1.82 -27.86 -22.94
C TRP A 438 2.09 -27.61 -24.44
N PRO A 439 1.37 -26.67 -25.07
CA PRO A 439 1.63 -26.30 -26.45
C PRO A 439 3.06 -25.79 -26.62
N LYS A 440 3.78 -26.23 -27.64
CA LYS A 440 5.20 -25.93 -27.87
C LYS A 440 5.52 -24.42 -28.01
N HIS A 441 4.52 -23.59 -28.28
CA HIS A 441 4.65 -22.13 -28.42
C HIS A 441 4.41 -21.35 -27.10
N VAL A 442 4.01 -22.04 -26.05
CA VAL A 442 3.85 -21.44 -24.71
C VAL A 442 5.17 -21.62 -23.97
N SER A 443 6.15 -20.77 -24.29
CA SER A 443 7.30 -20.60 -23.41
C SER A 443 6.88 -19.57 -22.33
N ILE A 444 6.72 -20.02 -21.10
CA ILE A 444 6.69 -19.09 -19.98
C ILE A 444 8.04 -18.40 -19.97
N GLN A 445 8.07 -17.12 -20.32
CA GLN A 445 9.27 -16.32 -20.14
C GLN A 445 9.65 -16.41 -18.67
N ARG A 446 10.84 -16.95 -18.43
CA ARG A 446 11.46 -16.95 -17.10
C ARG A 446 11.66 -15.49 -16.72
N VAL A 447 10.86 -15.00 -15.80
CA VAL A 447 11.01 -13.68 -15.17
C VAL A 447 12.21 -13.73 -14.23
#